data_442eb0eddc868e8d4750fc9c4f2f0075
#
_entry.id   442eb0eddc868e8d4750fc9c4f2f0075
#
_cell.length_a   1.000
_cell.length_b   1.000
_cell.length_c   1.000
_cell.angle_alpha   90.00
_cell.angle_beta   90.00
_cell.angle_gamma   90.00
#
_symmetry.space_group_name_H-M   'P 1'
#
loop_
_entity.id
_entity.type
_entity.pdbx_description
1 polymer ?
#
loop_
_entity_poly.entity_id
_entity_poly.type
_entity_poly.pdbx_seq_one_letter_code
_entity_poly.pdbx_strand_id
1 'polypeptide(L)'
;MSGKAYVLSYLITTLNMAAVTRVGDADTAHCSGMSRAQGSGNVFANGIPISRQGDKNTTHLKPGSPCPPHSAAIASGSSTVFVNGKGCGRVGDATCTSVAAGSSNVFAG
;
A
#
# COMPACT_ATOMS: atom_id res chain seq x y z
N MET A 1 -5.18 14.81 15.10
CA MET A 1 -5.76 14.67 15.37
C MET A 1 -5.98 14.05 15.69
N SER A 2 -6.01 13.98 15.05
CA SER A 2 -6.45 13.48 15.17
C SER A 2 -6.61 12.97 15.17
N GLY A 3 -6.72 12.87 14.82
CA GLY A 3 -7.25 12.56 14.61
C GLY A 3 -7.64 12.42 14.43
N LYS A 4 -7.73 12.58 14.15
CA LYS A 4 -8.41 12.77 13.82
C LYS A 4 -8.53 13.15 13.41
N ALA A 5 -8.50 13.55 13.04
CA ALA A 5 -8.86 14.05 12.59
C ALA A 5 -9.15 14.51 12.35
N TYR A 6 -9.47 14.95 11.82
CA TYR A 6 -10.04 15.47 11.60
C TYR A 6 -10.96 15.71 11.38
N VAL A 7 -11.52 16.27 11.06
CA VAL A 7 -12.46 16.43 10.75
C VAL A 7 -12.98 16.98 10.43
N LEU A 8 -13.34 17.87 9.83
CA LEU A 8 -13.91 18.39 9.37
C LEU A 8 -13.86 18.87 8.60
N SER A 9 -13.73 19.64 8.46
CA SER A 9 -13.79 19.91 7.54
C SER A 9 -13.46 19.26 6.68
N TYR A 10 -13.40 19.11 6.82
CA TYR A 10 -13.36 18.37 6.39
C TYR A 10 -13.73 17.45 5.85
N LEU A 11 -14.03 17.55 5.66
CA LEU A 11 -14.73 16.56 4.93
C LEU A 11 -14.07 16.17 3.63
N ILE A 12 -13.84 17.11 2.78
CA ILE A 12 -13.18 16.88 1.49
C ILE A 12 -11.83 16.24 1.70
N THR A 13 -11.15 16.66 2.72
CA THR A 13 -9.84 16.10 3.06
C THR A 13 -9.93 14.61 3.34
N THR A 14 -10.95 14.17 4.07
CA THR A 14 -11.09 12.75 4.39
C THR A 14 -11.37 11.92 3.17
N LEU A 15 -12.03 12.47 2.17
CA LEU A 15 -12.30 11.73 0.92
C LEU A 15 -11.03 11.39 0.14
N ASN A 16 -9.93 12.10 0.40
CA ASN A 16 -8.66 11.88 -0.28
C ASN A 16 -7.74 10.95 0.48
N MET A 17 -8.18 10.40 1.61
CA MET A 17 -7.36 9.51 2.41
C MET A 17 -7.66 8.07 2.06
N ALA A 18 -6.61 7.26 1.96
CA ALA A 18 -6.72 5.85 1.64
C ALA A 18 -6.06 5.02 2.73
N ALA A 19 -6.51 3.78 2.87
CA ALA A 19 -5.97 2.85 3.86
C ALA A 19 -4.50 2.59 3.60
N VAL A 20 -3.69 2.68 4.66
CA VAL A 20 -2.27 2.37 4.61
C VAL A 20 -2.09 0.87 4.42
N THR A 21 -1.26 0.47 3.46
CA THR A 21 -0.99 -0.94 3.19
C THR A 21 0.22 -1.44 3.97
N ARG A 22 0.20 -2.70 4.38
CA ARG A 22 1.19 -3.30 5.26
C ARG A 22 1.67 -4.62 4.69
N VAL A 23 2.81 -5.10 5.17
CA VAL A 23 3.33 -6.42 4.79
C VAL A 23 2.24 -7.47 5.04
N GLY A 24 1.99 -8.32 4.05
CA GLY A 24 0.94 -9.33 4.09
C GLY A 24 -0.39 -8.90 3.48
N ASP A 25 -0.62 -7.60 3.29
CA ASP A 25 -1.86 -7.10 2.66
C ASP A 25 -1.84 -7.41 1.16
N ALA A 26 -3.00 -7.74 0.61
CA ALA A 26 -3.11 -8.20 -0.77
C ALA A 26 -2.99 -7.07 -1.78
N ASP A 27 -2.39 -7.38 -2.93
CA ASP A 27 -2.53 -6.62 -4.16
C ASP A 27 -3.57 -7.33 -5.04
N THR A 28 -4.11 -6.61 -6.02
CA THR A 28 -5.03 -7.20 -6.99
C THR A 28 -4.29 -8.27 -7.82
N ALA A 29 -4.88 -9.47 -7.91
CA ALA A 29 -4.23 -10.61 -8.56
C ALA A 29 -4.14 -10.47 -10.09
N HIS A 30 -3.12 -11.10 -10.67
CA HIS A 30 -3.02 -11.37 -12.11
C HIS A 30 -3.36 -12.85 -12.38
N CYS A 31 -2.36 -13.61 -12.86
CA CYS A 31 -2.48 -15.06 -13.05
C CYS A 31 -2.50 -15.81 -11.72
N SER A 32 -1.92 -15.21 -10.68
CA SER A 32 -1.99 -15.75 -9.33
C SER A 32 -2.06 -14.61 -8.31
N GLY A 33 -2.38 -14.97 -7.09
CA GLY A 33 -2.48 -13.98 -6.00
C GLY A 33 -1.12 -13.52 -5.52
N MET A 34 -1.10 -12.38 -4.85
CA MET A 34 0.10 -11.78 -4.29
C MET A 34 -0.23 -10.92 -3.08
N SER A 35 0.77 -10.65 -2.27
CA SER A 35 0.65 -9.75 -1.13
C SER A 35 1.91 -8.90 -0.99
N ARG A 36 1.85 -7.85 -0.15
CA ARG A 36 2.99 -7.01 0.13
C ARG A 36 4.07 -7.83 0.84
N ALA A 37 5.28 -7.88 0.28
CA ALA A 37 6.37 -8.67 0.83
C ALA A 37 7.36 -7.85 1.64
N GLN A 38 7.49 -6.56 1.33
CA GLN A 38 8.49 -5.67 1.93
C GLN A 38 7.82 -4.49 2.60
N GLY A 39 8.46 -3.99 3.65
CA GLY A 39 7.99 -2.83 4.38
C GLY A 39 9.05 -2.23 5.27
N SER A 40 8.65 -1.24 6.06
CA SER A 40 9.53 -0.55 6.99
C SER A 40 10.05 -1.49 8.08
N GLY A 41 11.32 -1.28 8.45
CA GLY A 41 11.90 -2.00 9.60
C GLY A 41 11.50 -1.42 10.95
N ASN A 42 10.91 -0.22 10.98
CA ASN A 42 10.67 0.49 12.24
C ASN A 42 9.40 1.35 12.27
N VAL A 43 8.58 1.36 11.21
CA VAL A 43 7.31 2.09 11.20
C VAL A 43 6.19 1.11 10.88
N PHE A 44 5.19 1.10 11.75
CA PHE A 44 4.15 0.08 11.75
C PHE A 44 2.76 0.70 11.74
N ALA A 45 1.81 0.00 11.16
CA ALA A 45 0.39 0.28 11.30
C ALA A 45 -0.26 -0.98 11.85
N ASN A 46 -0.94 -0.85 12.99
CA ASN A 46 -1.58 -2.00 13.66
C ASN A 46 -0.55 -3.09 14.01
N GLY A 47 0.69 -2.70 14.35
CA GLY A 47 1.75 -3.63 14.67
C GLY A 47 2.37 -4.36 13.47
N ILE A 48 2.04 -3.95 12.25
CA ILE A 48 2.51 -4.59 11.02
C ILE A 48 3.33 -3.57 10.22
N PRO A 49 4.50 -3.96 9.68
CA PRO A 49 5.34 -3.02 8.92
C PRO A 49 4.59 -2.38 7.75
N ILE A 50 4.69 -1.06 7.64
CA ILE A 50 4.08 -0.33 6.53
C ILE A 50 4.89 -0.57 5.26
N SER A 51 4.21 -0.92 4.17
CA SER A 51 4.80 -1.05 2.84
C SER A 51 4.83 0.32 2.16
N ARG A 52 5.90 0.62 1.42
CA ARG A 52 6.19 1.97 0.91
C ARG A 52 6.49 1.93 -0.58
N GLN A 53 6.53 3.10 -1.19
CA GLN A 53 7.03 3.25 -2.55
C GLN A 53 8.38 2.54 -2.68
N GLY A 54 8.53 1.71 -3.71
CA GLY A 54 9.72 0.92 -3.94
C GLY A 54 9.70 -0.45 -3.29
N ASP A 55 8.79 -0.72 -2.35
CA ASP A 55 8.67 -2.03 -1.71
C ASP A 55 7.92 -2.99 -2.63
N LYS A 56 8.41 -4.22 -2.72
CA LYS A 56 7.89 -5.23 -3.65
C LYS A 56 6.80 -6.08 -3.02
N ASN A 57 5.95 -6.62 -3.89
CA ASN A 57 5.02 -7.69 -3.53
C ASN A 57 5.73 -9.05 -3.63
N THR A 58 5.03 -10.10 -3.23
CA THR A 58 5.54 -11.47 -3.32
C THR A 58 5.68 -11.87 -4.79
N THR A 59 6.60 -12.78 -5.08
CA THR A 59 6.73 -13.37 -6.41
C THR A 59 5.40 -14.05 -6.76
N HIS A 60 4.87 -13.73 -7.91
CA HIS A 60 3.59 -14.23 -8.39
C HIS A 60 3.62 -14.35 -9.90
N LEU A 61 2.58 -14.91 -10.49
CA LEU A 61 2.50 -15.14 -11.93
C LEU A 61 1.78 -13.97 -12.61
N LYS A 62 2.39 -13.41 -13.64
CA LYS A 62 1.78 -12.33 -14.42
C LYS A 62 1.21 -12.91 -15.73
N PRO A 63 0.38 -12.13 -16.45
CA PRO A 63 -0.18 -12.60 -17.72
C PRO A 63 0.92 -13.02 -18.71
N GLY A 64 0.67 -14.12 -19.39
CA GLY A 64 1.59 -14.68 -20.36
C GLY A 64 1.13 -16.07 -20.74
N SER A 65 1.91 -16.75 -21.57
CA SER A 65 1.60 -18.10 -22.05
C SER A 65 2.85 -18.98 -22.01
N PRO A 66 3.10 -19.72 -20.91
CA PRO A 66 2.40 -19.69 -19.63
C PRO A 66 2.70 -18.41 -18.85
N CYS A 67 1.98 -18.22 -17.74
CA CYS A 67 2.16 -17.02 -16.90
C CYS A 67 3.54 -17.07 -16.23
N PRO A 68 4.47 -16.16 -16.60
CA PRO A 68 5.81 -16.17 -15.98
C PRO A 68 5.79 -15.55 -14.59
N PRO A 69 6.74 -15.92 -13.72
CA PRO A 69 6.85 -15.33 -12.38
C PRO A 69 7.47 -13.94 -12.44
N HIS A 70 7.04 -13.08 -11.56
CA HIS A 70 7.66 -11.77 -11.32
C HIS A 70 7.27 -11.20 -9.96
N SER A 71 7.87 -10.09 -9.59
CA SER A 71 7.44 -9.28 -8.46
C SER A 71 7.52 -7.82 -8.87
N ALA A 72 6.74 -6.97 -8.21
CA ALA A 72 6.68 -5.55 -8.57
C ALA A 72 6.61 -4.68 -7.33
N ALA A 73 7.21 -3.50 -7.45
CA ALA A 73 7.21 -2.50 -6.39
C ALA A 73 6.00 -1.57 -6.52
N ILE A 74 5.65 -0.91 -5.41
CA ILE A 74 4.73 0.22 -5.47
C ILE A 74 5.45 1.32 -6.27
N ALA A 75 4.82 1.77 -7.34
CA ALA A 75 5.43 2.74 -8.23
C ALA A 75 5.44 4.14 -7.62
N SER A 76 4.39 4.48 -6.89
CA SER A 76 4.23 5.80 -6.32
C SER A 76 3.27 5.71 -5.13
N GLY A 77 3.75 6.12 -3.97
CA GLY A 77 2.94 6.16 -2.75
C GLY A 77 2.40 7.56 -2.49
N SER A 78 2.07 7.84 -1.22
CA SER A 78 1.62 9.15 -0.81
C SER A 78 2.64 10.22 -1.16
N SER A 79 2.16 11.38 -1.61
CA SER A 79 3.00 12.56 -1.84
C SER A 79 3.08 13.47 -0.61
N THR A 80 2.36 13.12 0.45
CA THR A 80 2.27 13.96 1.66
C THR A 80 2.65 13.22 2.92
N VAL A 81 2.56 11.90 2.95
CA VAL A 81 2.91 11.06 4.09
C VAL A 81 4.05 10.14 3.69
N PHE A 82 5.13 10.19 4.46
CA PHE A 82 6.34 9.44 4.13
C PHE A 82 6.73 8.52 5.28
N VAL A 83 7.25 7.36 4.92
CA VAL A 83 7.75 6.37 5.85
C VAL A 83 9.19 6.08 5.45
N ASN A 84 10.13 6.41 6.33
CA ASN A 84 11.56 6.30 6.06
C ASN A 84 11.97 7.07 4.79
N GLY A 85 11.36 8.24 4.55
CA GLY A 85 11.66 9.07 3.39
C GLY A 85 11.04 8.61 2.09
N LYS A 86 10.20 7.58 2.11
CA LYS A 86 9.52 7.03 0.94
C LYS A 86 8.02 7.25 1.07
N GLY A 87 7.34 7.49 -0.04
CA GLY A 87 5.89 7.66 -0.03
C GLY A 87 5.19 6.46 0.61
N CYS A 88 4.32 6.75 1.59
CA CYS A 88 3.57 5.70 2.27
C CYS A 88 2.68 4.95 1.28
N GLY A 89 2.72 3.62 1.29
CA GLY A 89 1.88 2.79 0.42
C GLY A 89 0.44 2.79 0.89
N ARG A 90 -0.50 2.80 -0.06
CA ARG A 90 -1.94 2.89 0.24
C ARG A 90 -2.73 2.02 -0.72
N VAL A 91 -3.93 1.65 -0.31
CA VAL A 91 -4.89 0.99 -1.19
C VAL A 91 -5.12 1.86 -2.43
N GLY A 92 -5.03 1.25 -3.60
CA GLY A 92 -5.16 1.92 -4.89
C GLY A 92 -3.84 2.33 -5.53
N ASP A 93 -2.75 2.30 -4.79
CA ASP A 93 -1.44 2.65 -5.36
C ASP A 93 -1.02 1.61 -6.41
N ALA A 94 -0.42 2.10 -7.50
CA ALA A 94 -0.05 1.26 -8.62
C ALA A 94 1.14 0.37 -8.29
N THR A 95 1.06 -0.87 -8.69
CA THR A 95 2.13 -1.86 -8.70
C THR A 95 2.20 -2.40 -10.11
N CYS A 96 2.29 -3.71 -10.32
CA CYS A 96 1.96 -4.31 -11.62
C CYS A 96 0.44 -4.35 -11.85
N THR A 97 -0.31 -4.28 -10.77
CA THR A 97 -1.76 -4.08 -10.75
C THR A 97 -2.04 -2.90 -9.82
N SER A 98 -2.55 -3.17 -8.63
CA SER A 98 -2.75 -2.15 -7.60
C SER A 98 -2.81 -2.78 -6.22
N VAL A 99 -2.52 -2.00 -5.21
CA VAL A 99 -2.70 -2.41 -3.81
C VAL A 99 -4.19 -2.54 -3.54
N ALA A 100 -4.62 -3.70 -3.03
CA ALA A 100 -6.04 -4.00 -2.82
C ALA A 100 -6.47 -3.92 -1.35
N ALA A 101 -5.57 -4.11 -0.40
CA ALA A 101 -5.91 -4.19 1.01
C ALA A 101 -4.99 -3.35 1.88
N GLY A 102 -5.51 -2.92 3.02
CA GLY A 102 -4.76 -2.13 3.98
C GLY A 102 -5.44 -2.09 5.34
N SER A 103 -4.95 -1.21 6.19
CA SER A 103 -5.47 -1.02 7.54
C SER A 103 -6.94 -0.59 7.53
N SER A 104 -7.69 -1.05 8.52
CA SER A 104 -9.08 -0.62 8.70
C SER A 104 -9.19 0.72 9.41
N ASN A 105 -8.09 1.25 9.96
CA ASN A 105 -8.15 2.46 10.80
C ASN A 105 -6.92 3.37 10.71
N VAL A 106 -5.97 3.10 9.81
CA VAL A 106 -4.82 3.97 9.57
C VAL A 106 -4.83 4.38 8.11
N PHE A 107 -4.80 5.68 7.84
CA PHE A 107 -4.99 6.23 6.51
C PHE A 107 -3.91 7.26 6.20
N ALA A 108 -3.63 7.45 4.92
CA ALA A 108 -2.67 8.45 4.44
C ALA A 108 -3.24 9.15 3.20
N GLY A 109 -2.97 10.42 3.14
CA GLY A 109 -3.42 11.24 2.02
C GLY A 109 -2.59 11.11 0.74
#